data_7369b1eeb2820cc5588d32935cc73402
#
_entry.id   7369b1eeb2820cc5588d32935cc73402
#
_cell.length_a   1.000
_cell.length_b   1.000
_cell.length_c   1.000
_cell.angle_alpha   90.00
_cell.angle_beta   90.00
_cell.angle_gamma   90.00
#
_symmetry.space_group_name_H-M   'P 1'
#
loop_
_entity.id
_entity.type
_entity.pdbx_description
1 polymer ?
#
loop_
_entity_poly.entity_id
_entity_poly.type
_entity_poly.pdbx_seq_one_letter_code
_entity_poly.pdbx_strand_id
1 'polypeptide(L)'
;PTRKENSGEAILPDIAKTILDKIAERKLDKEEIDGVGIGVPGPVNERGEVPCAVNLFWGFKEVTKELTELTGLPSKAGNDANVAALGEAWKGAAAGAKNVILVTLGTGVGGGIIVDGKIVGGAHGAGGEIGHAAVDHEEKEACNCGNCGCLEQYASATGIVRVAQRTLAATDEQTVLRKFTKLSAKNVLDAFKEGDKVACDVMAQVGEMLGGTLAMFACVTDPEAIVIGGGVSKAGQPLIDCIQKYYEKYAFTACKKTPIILATLGNDAGIYGSARMVIKEA
;
A
#
# COMPACT_ATOMS: atom_id res chain seq x y z
N PRO A 1 -5.53 -4.89 -21.55
CA PRO A 1 -4.62 -5.81 -20.81
C PRO A 1 -3.17 -5.39 -21.02
N THR A 2 -2.37 -5.43 -19.95
CA THR A 2 -0.93 -5.12 -20.04
C THR A 2 -0.20 -6.22 -20.79
N ARG A 3 0.51 -5.87 -21.87
CA ARG A 3 1.32 -6.80 -22.66
C ARG A 3 2.68 -7.00 -21.97
N LYS A 4 2.86 -8.18 -21.35
CA LYS A 4 4.07 -8.49 -20.54
C LYS A 4 5.09 -9.34 -21.32
N GLU A 5 4.76 -9.75 -22.55
CA GLU A 5 5.64 -10.50 -23.43
C GLU A 5 6.93 -9.69 -23.71
N ASN A 6 8.00 -10.37 -24.05
CA ASN A 6 9.31 -9.78 -24.33
C ASN A 6 9.77 -8.80 -23.22
N SER A 7 9.75 -9.29 -21.98
CA SER A 7 10.17 -8.47 -20.81
C SER A 7 9.38 -7.17 -20.65
N GLY A 8 8.12 -7.14 -21.09
CA GLY A 8 7.24 -5.99 -20.96
C GLY A 8 7.67 -4.75 -21.77
N GLU A 9 8.44 -4.91 -22.81
CA GLU A 9 8.93 -3.80 -23.67
C GLU A 9 7.79 -2.97 -24.28
N ALA A 10 6.63 -3.59 -24.54
CA ALA A 10 5.47 -2.91 -25.12
C ALA A 10 4.72 -2.02 -24.12
N ILE A 11 4.96 -2.11 -22.83
CA ILE A 11 4.13 -1.46 -21.80
C ILE A 11 4.18 0.07 -21.92
N LEU A 12 5.36 0.67 -21.91
CA LEU A 12 5.49 2.14 -21.99
C LEU A 12 5.06 2.69 -23.35
N PRO A 13 5.41 2.09 -24.51
CA PRO A 13 4.85 2.46 -25.80
C PRO A 13 3.32 2.42 -25.87
N ASP A 14 2.68 1.39 -25.31
CA ASP A 14 1.22 1.27 -25.28
C ASP A 14 0.57 2.39 -24.43
N ILE A 15 1.18 2.67 -23.27
CA ILE A 15 0.73 3.76 -22.41
C ILE A 15 0.86 5.10 -23.13
N ALA A 16 2.02 5.39 -23.70
CA ALA A 16 2.30 6.62 -24.43
C ALA A 16 1.32 6.80 -25.59
N LYS A 17 1.12 5.75 -26.40
CA LYS A 17 0.15 5.77 -27.49
C LYS A 17 -1.25 6.09 -26.99
N THR A 18 -1.70 5.43 -25.92
CA THR A 18 -3.03 5.65 -25.34
C THR A 18 -3.21 7.10 -24.88
N ILE A 19 -2.18 7.69 -24.26
CA ILE A 19 -2.18 9.09 -23.83
C ILE A 19 -2.28 10.02 -25.04
N LEU A 20 -1.44 9.83 -26.05
CA LEU A 20 -1.41 10.67 -27.24
C LEU A 20 -2.72 10.57 -28.06
N ASP A 21 -3.26 9.37 -28.20
CA ASP A 21 -4.56 9.15 -28.85
C ASP A 21 -5.67 9.90 -28.10
N LYS A 22 -5.62 9.91 -26.76
CA LYS A 22 -6.61 10.60 -25.92
C LYS A 22 -6.51 12.12 -25.99
N ILE A 23 -5.28 12.65 -26.07
CA ILE A 23 -5.02 14.08 -26.27
C ILE A 23 -5.60 14.51 -27.62
N ALA A 24 -5.32 13.76 -28.69
CA ALA A 24 -5.83 14.03 -30.02
C ALA A 24 -7.37 13.94 -30.10
N GLU A 25 -7.96 12.89 -29.53
CA GLU A 25 -9.43 12.70 -29.45
C GLU A 25 -10.12 13.89 -28.79
N ARG A 26 -9.53 14.38 -27.67
CA ARG A 26 -10.08 15.50 -26.91
C ARG A 26 -9.68 16.87 -27.43
N LYS A 27 -8.84 16.93 -28.46
CA LYS A 27 -8.31 18.16 -29.05
C LYS A 27 -7.65 19.08 -28.01
N LEU A 28 -6.91 18.48 -27.06
CA LEU A 28 -6.19 19.23 -26.04
C LEU A 28 -4.88 19.77 -26.63
N ASP A 29 -4.50 20.98 -26.22
CA ASP A 29 -3.17 21.49 -26.51
C ASP A 29 -2.16 20.87 -25.56
N LYS A 30 -1.02 20.40 -26.06
CA LYS A 30 0.04 19.85 -25.24
C LYS A 30 0.62 20.86 -24.25
N GLU A 31 0.58 22.15 -24.58
CA GLU A 31 1.06 23.22 -23.70
C GLU A 31 0.16 23.42 -22.47
N GLU A 32 -1.09 22.95 -22.52
CA GLU A 32 -2.04 22.97 -21.40
C GLU A 32 -1.90 21.76 -20.47
N ILE A 33 -1.01 20.80 -20.81
CA ILE A 33 -0.82 19.56 -20.04
C ILE A 33 0.44 19.67 -19.20
N ASP A 34 0.28 19.71 -17.89
CA ASP A 34 1.39 19.79 -16.92
C ASP A 34 2.37 18.61 -17.03
N GLY A 35 1.87 17.42 -17.35
CA GLY A 35 2.70 16.23 -17.50
C GLY A 35 1.94 14.90 -17.38
N VAL A 36 2.72 13.81 -17.33
CA VAL A 36 2.24 12.44 -17.19
C VAL A 36 2.78 11.83 -15.90
N GLY A 37 1.89 11.48 -14.99
CA GLY A 37 2.24 10.70 -13.78
C GLY A 37 1.92 9.22 -13.96
N ILE A 38 2.78 8.35 -13.44
CA ILE A 38 2.59 6.90 -13.50
C ILE A 38 2.97 6.23 -12.18
N GLY A 39 2.10 5.34 -11.67
CA GLY A 39 2.39 4.41 -10.57
C GLY A 39 2.90 3.09 -11.14
N VAL A 40 4.00 2.57 -10.62
CA VAL A 40 4.65 1.34 -11.08
C VAL A 40 4.82 0.37 -9.90
N PRO A 41 4.51 -0.92 -10.05
CA PRO A 41 4.80 -1.90 -9.00
C PRO A 41 6.31 -2.12 -8.87
N GLY A 42 6.81 -2.01 -7.64
CA GLY A 42 8.23 -2.16 -7.32
C GLY A 42 8.92 -0.84 -6.96
N PRO A 43 10.20 -0.88 -6.58
CA PRO A 43 10.95 0.29 -6.15
C PRO A 43 11.15 1.28 -7.31
N VAL A 44 10.95 2.57 -7.03
CA VAL A 44 11.16 3.67 -7.97
C VAL A 44 11.99 4.75 -7.26
N ASN A 45 13.15 5.09 -7.80
CA ASN A 45 13.99 6.13 -7.22
C ASN A 45 13.53 7.54 -7.63
N GLU A 46 14.18 8.58 -7.08
CA GLU A 46 13.85 9.98 -7.34
C GLU A 46 13.96 10.40 -8.80
N ARG A 47 14.74 9.67 -9.61
CA ARG A 47 14.86 9.91 -11.06
C ARG A 47 13.77 9.21 -11.87
N GLY A 48 12.89 8.44 -11.19
CA GLY A 48 11.86 7.64 -11.85
C GLY A 48 12.43 6.43 -12.59
N GLU A 49 13.57 5.91 -12.10
CA GLU A 49 14.17 4.67 -12.55
C GLU A 49 13.66 3.52 -11.69
N VAL A 50 13.39 2.41 -12.33
CA VAL A 50 12.94 1.15 -11.72
C VAL A 50 14.09 0.15 -11.81
N PRO A 51 14.76 -0.22 -10.71
CA PRO A 51 15.83 -1.22 -10.74
C PRO A 51 15.34 -2.59 -11.17
N CYS A 52 14.14 -2.97 -10.75
CA CYS A 52 13.49 -4.22 -11.12
C CYS A 52 11.98 -4.16 -10.80
N ALA A 53 11.14 -4.66 -11.71
CA ALA A 53 9.71 -4.87 -11.46
C ALA A 53 9.30 -6.28 -11.87
N VAL A 54 9.39 -7.23 -10.94
CA VAL A 54 9.17 -8.67 -11.18
C VAL A 54 7.81 -8.94 -11.83
N ASN A 55 6.77 -8.25 -11.38
CA ASN A 55 5.39 -8.39 -11.88
C ASN A 55 5.21 -7.94 -13.35
N LEU A 56 6.16 -7.14 -13.86
CA LEU A 56 6.17 -6.64 -15.23
C LEU A 56 7.26 -7.28 -16.10
N PHE A 57 8.05 -8.19 -15.51
CA PHE A 57 9.24 -8.79 -16.11
C PHE A 57 10.29 -7.76 -16.51
N TRP A 58 10.29 -6.60 -15.88
CA TRP A 58 11.29 -5.57 -16.08
C TRP A 58 12.56 -5.84 -15.26
N GLY A 59 13.71 -5.74 -15.92
CA GLY A 59 14.97 -5.41 -15.28
C GLY A 59 15.03 -3.90 -15.03
N PHE A 60 16.23 -3.31 -15.14
CA PHE A 60 16.40 -1.86 -15.03
C PHE A 60 15.62 -1.12 -16.13
N LYS A 61 14.87 -0.08 -15.74
CA LYS A 61 14.01 0.69 -16.63
C LYS A 61 13.99 2.18 -16.27
N GLU A 62 14.30 3.07 -17.20
CA GLU A 62 14.25 4.53 -17.04
C GLU A 62 12.84 5.07 -17.36
N VAL A 63 11.84 4.71 -16.53
CA VAL A 63 10.42 4.92 -16.83
C VAL A 63 10.09 6.39 -17.11
N THR A 64 10.55 7.31 -16.26
CA THR A 64 10.33 8.75 -16.43
C THR A 64 10.90 9.26 -17.75
N LYS A 65 12.13 8.89 -18.07
CA LYS A 65 12.81 9.34 -19.29
C LYS A 65 12.13 8.79 -20.55
N GLU A 66 11.94 7.46 -20.59
CA GLU A 66 11.31 6.80 -21.74
C GLU A 66 9.90 7.32 -22.00
N LEU A 67 9.09 7.52 -20.95
CA LEU A 67 7.74 8.03 -21.10
C LEU A 67 7.75 9.50 -21.57
N THR A 68 8.69 10.32 -21.09
CA THR A 68 8.90 11.68 -21.56
C THR A 68 9.27 11.72 -23.06
N GLU A 69 10.20 10.85 -23.48
CA GLU A 69 10.61 10.75 -24.90
C GLU A 69 9.46 10.29 -25.80
N LEU A 70 8.69 9.29 -25.37
CA LEU A 70 7.56 8.75 -26.11
C LEU A 70 6.37 9.70 -26.23
N THR A 71 6.09 10.50 -25.21
CA THR A 71 4.91 11.40 -25.21
C THR A 71 5.24 12.82 -25.62
N GLY A 72 6.49 13.25 -25.43
CA GLY A 72 6.90 14.64 -25.52
C GLY A 72 6.37 15.52 -24.37
N LEU A 73 5.91 14.90 -23.25
CA LEU A 73 5.40 15.57 -22.08
C LEU A 73 6.30 15.30 -20.87
N PRO A 74 6.48 16.25 -19.94
CA PRO A 74 7.16 15.99 -18.68
C PRO A 74 6.51 14.80 -17.98
N SER A 75 7.32 13.83 -17.54
CA SER A 75 6.78 12.64 -16.89
C SER A 75 7.37 12.45 -15.49
N LYS A 76 6.63 11.80 -14.60
CA LYS A 76 7.10 11.34 -13.28
C LYS A 76 6.59 9.95 -12.99
N ALA A 77 7.47 9.10 -12.45
CA ALA A 77 7.13 7.76 -12.00
C ALA A 77 7.29 7.66 -10.48
N GLY A 78 6.45 6.86 -9.85
CA GLY A 78 6.55 6.52 -8.42
C GLY A 78 6.08 5.09 -8.17
N ASN A 79 6.45 4.51 -7.02
CA ASN A 79 5.89 3.24 -6.60
C ASN A 79 4.37 3.36 -6.43
N ASP A 80 3.61 2.33 -6.80
CA ASP A 80 2.13 2.35 -6.83
C ASP A 80 1.50 2.63 -5.46
N ALA A 81 2.03 2.07 -4.38
CA ALA A 81 1.52 2.32 -3.03
C ALA A 81 1.88 3.75 -2.54
N ASN A 82 3.10 4.22 -2.84
CA ASN A 82 3.50 5.60 -2.54
C ASN A 82 2.64 6.63 -3.29
N VAL A 83 2.35 6.34 -4.56
CA VAL A 83 1.48 7.20 -5.39
C VAL A 83 0.05 7.17 -4.86
N ALA A 84 -0.46 6.02 -4.43
CA ALA A 84 -1.78 5.93 -3.79
C ALA A 84 -1.84 6.74 -2.47
N ALA A 85 -0.75 6.74 -1.67
CA ALA A 85 -0.67 7.56 -0.47
C ALA A 85 -0.78 9.06 -0.79
N LEU A 86 -0.10 9.50 -1.85
CA LEU A 86 -0.20 10.87 -2.30
C LEU A 86 -1.62 11.23 -2.77
N GLY A 87 -2.32 10.29 -3.40
CA GLY A 87 -3.72 10.45 -3.80
C GLY A 87 -4.65 10.63 -2.61
N GLU A 88 -4.54 9.77 -1.60
CA GLU A 88 -5.34 9.86 -0.37
C GLU A 88 -5.04 11.13 0.45
N ALA A 89 -3.78 11.59 0.46
CA ALA A 89 -3.39 12.86 1.08
C ALA A 89 -3.89 14.09 0.30
N TRP A 90 -4.07 13.98 -1.03
CA TRP A 90 -4.54 15.10 -1.84
C TRP A 90 -6.05 15.20 -1.93
N LYS A 91 -6.76 14.09 -2.23
CA LYS A 91 -8.20 14.09 -2.55
C LYS A 91 -8.99 13.02 -1.80
N GLY A 92 -8.34 12.22 -0.97
CA GLY A 92 -8.95 11.11 -0.26
C GLY A 92 -9.17 11.37 1.24
N ALA A 93 -9.07 10.29 2.01
CA ALA A 93 -9.39 10.28 3.44
C ALA A 93 -8.52 11.23 4.28
N ALA A 94 -7.30 11.52 3.85
CA ALA A 94 -6.37 12.43 4.52
C ALA A 94 -6.19 13.75 3.75
N ALA A 95 -7.22 14.20 3.03
CA ALA A 95 -7.15 15.41 2.22
C ALA A 95 -6.75 16.64 3.03
N GLY A 96 -5.67 17.30 2.60
CA GLY A 96 -5.09 18.49 3.26
C GLY A 96 -3.99 18.19 4.26
N ALA A 97 -3.80 16.94 4.68
CA ALA A 97 -2.68 16.54 5.52
C ALA A 97 -1.37 16.49 4.71
N LYS A 98 -0.27 16.92 5.35
CA LYS A 98 1.07 16.93 4.76
C LYS A 98 1.91 15.74 5.19
N ASN A 99 1.57 15.11 6.32
CA ASN A 99 2.29 13.98 6.88
C ASN A 99 1.31 12.81 7.03
N VAL A 100 1.44 11.79 6.18
CA VAL A 100 0.48 10.67 6.10
C VAL A 100 1.24 9.36 5.94
N ILE A 101 0.79 8.32 6.64
CA ILE A 101 1.15 6.94 6.34
C ILE A 101 -0.07 6.27 5.70
N LEU A 102 0.07 5.74 4.49
CA LEU A 102 -0.90 4.82 3.89
C LEU A 102 -0.42 3.38 4.09
N VAL A 103 -1.34 2.51 4.48
CA VAL A 103 -1.14 1.06 4.50
C VAL A 103 -2.20 0.40 3.63
N THR A 104 -1.79 -0.37 2.64
CA THR A 104 -2.71 -1.15 1.82
C THR A 104 -2.63 -2.63 2.22
N LEU A 105 -3.73 -3.13 2.77
CA LEU A 105 -3.87 -4.52 3.23
C LEU A 105 -4.59 -5.34 2.14
N GLY A 106 -3.81 -5.96 1.27
CA GLY A 106 -4.26 -6.81 0.17
C GLY A 106 -3.73 -8.24 0.30
N THR A 107 -3.35 -8.87 -0.81
CA THR A 107 -2.61 -10.16 -0.81
C THR A 107 -1.30 -10.03 -0.03
N GLY A 108 -0.62 -8.88 -0.16
CA GLY A 108 0.50 -8.44 0.64
C GLY A 108 0.16 -7.20 1.48
N VAL A 109 1.18 -6.56 2.04
CA VAL A 109 1.10 -5.28 2.73
C VAL A 109 1.96 -4.27 1.96
N GLY A 110 1.30 -3.31 1.31
CA GLY A 110 1.97 -2.17 0.73
C GLY A 110 1.91 -0.96 1.67
N GLY A 111 2.81 -0.01 1.47
CA GLY A 111 2.81 1.22 2.22
C GLY A 111 3.26 2.42 1.42
N GLY A 112 2.87 3.60 1.86
CA GLY A 112 3.34 4.86 1.33
C GLY A 112 3.46 5.89 2.44
N ILE A 113 4.55 6.64 2.43
CA ILE A 113 4.84 7.64 3.44
C ILE A 113 4.93 9.00 2.76
N ILE A 114 4.14 9.95 3.25
CA ILE A 114 4.17 11.34 2.83
C ILE A 114 4.70 12.17 4.00
N VAL A 115 5.69 13.00 3.73
CA VAL A 115 6.25 13.98 4.67
C VAL A 115 6.34 15.33 3.97
N ASP A 116 5.82 16.38 4.59
CA ASP A 116 5.72 17.72 4.01
C ASP A 116 5.07 17.74 2.62
N GLY A 117 4.05 16.90 2.42
CA GLY A 117 3.33 16.77 1.15
C GLY A 117 4.09 16.04 0.04
N LYS A 118 5.24 15.42 0.34
CA LYS A 118 6.09 14.72 -0.62
C LYS A 118 6.20 13.23 -0.28
N ILE A 119 6.27 12.41 -1.31
CA ILE A 119 6.55 10.97 -1.17
C ILE A 119 7.95 10.76 -0.59
N VAL A 120 8.08 9.93 0.42
CA VAL A 120 9.36 9.43 0.93
C VAL A 120 9.76 8.21 0.10
N GLY A 121 10.47 8.44 -1.00
CA GLY A 121 10.97 7.35 -1.87
C GLY A 121 12.23 6.67 -1.33
N GLY A 122 13.08 7.40 -0.62
CA GLY A 122 14.36 6.90 -0.11
C GLY A 122 15.44 6.76 -1.19
N ALA A 123 16.67 6.58 -0.76
CA ALA A 123 17.85 6.54 -1.65
C ALA A 123 17.84 5.39 -2.66
N HIS A 124 17.14 4.30 -2.35
CA HIS A 124 17.05 3.09 -3.17
C HIS A 124 15.64 2.83 -3.70
N GLY A 125 14.70 3.77 -3.54
CA GLY A 125 13.30 3.59 -3.91
C GLY A 125 12.51 2.64 -2.98
N ALA A 126 13.05 2.30 -1.81
CA ALA A 126 12.44 1.39 -0.85
C ALA A 126 11.70 2.10 0.30
N GLY A 127 11.53 3.44 0.21
CA GLY A 127 10.73 4.18 1.17
C GLY A 127 9.26 3.76 1.07
N GLY A 128 8.66 3.44 2.21
CA GLY A 128 7.29 2.94 2.25
C GLY A 128 7.12 1.43 2.18
N GLU A 129 8.18 0.63 2.05
CA GLU A 129 8.13 -0.85 2.07
C GLU A 129 7.86 -1.39 3.50
N ILE A 130 6.84 -0.83 4.15
CA ILE A 130 6.48 -1.11 5.55
C ILE A 130 6.04 -2.55 5.79
N GLY A 131 5.51 -3.23 4.76
CA GLY A 131 5.11 -4.63 4.83
C GLY A 131 6.28 -5.58 5.10
N HIS A 132 7.51 -5.14 4.81
CA HIS A 132 8.71 -5.93 5.03
C HIS A 132 9.47 -5.55 6.31
N ALA A 133 8.91 -4.68 7.15
CA ALA A 133 9.43 -4.46 8.50
C ALA A 133 9.35 -5.77 9.31
N ALA A 134 10.46 -6.14 9.96
CA ALA A 134 10.53 -7.32 10.81
C ALA A 134 9.77 -7.05 12.13
N VAL A 135 8.69 -7.78 12.37
CA VAL A 135 7.83 -7.66 13.55
C VAL A 135 7.91 -8.88 14.46
N ASP A 136 8.45 -9.99 13.97
CA ASP A 136 8.65 -11.22 14.72
C ASP A 136 10.03 -11.79 14.40
N HIS A 137 10.97 -11.65 15.32
CA HIS A 137 12.34 -12.11 15.16
C HIS A 137 12.50 -13.62 15.36
N GLU A 138 11.49 -14.31 15.90
CA GLU A 138 11.49 -15.75 16.12
C GLU A 138 10.88 -16.53 14.93
N GLU A 139 10.28 -15.84 13.97
CA GLU A 139 9.71 -16.45 12.78
C GLU A 139 10.78 -17.15 11.93
N LYS A 140 10.49 -18.39 11.51
CA LYS A 140 11.42 -19.22 10.72
C LYS A 140 10.97 -19.38 9.26
N GLU A 141 9.70 -19.11 8.98
CA GLU A 141 9.15 -19.22 7.64
C GLU A 141 9.47 -17.96 6.84
N ALA A 142 10.04 -18.13 5.65
CA ALA A 142 10.44 -17.01 4.83
C ALA A 142 9.23 -16.24 4.25
N CYS A 143 9.33 -14.92 4.25
CA CYS A 143 8.50 -14.03 3.46
C CYS A 143 8.93 -14.07 1.98
N ASN A 144 8.05 -13.64 1.07
CA ASN A 144 8.36 -13.54 -0.36
C ASN A 144 9.57 -12.65 -0.68
N CYS A 145 9.94 -11.72 0.21
CA CYS A 145 11.13 -10.89 0.07
C CYS A 145 12.44 -11.60 0.45
N GLY A 146 12.36 -12.82 0.99
CA GLY A 146 13.49 -13.61 1.45
C GLY A 146 13.83 -13.46 2.95
N ASN A 147 13.30 -12.45 3.64
CA ASN A 147 13.43 -12.29 5.08
C ASN A 147 12.38 -13.12 5.83
N CYS A 148 12.50 -13.21 7.17
CA CYS A 148 11.50 -13.84 8.04
C CYS A 148 10.88 -12.80 8.98
N GLY A 149 9.63 -13.04 9.40
CA GLY A 149 8.96 -12.21 10.40
C GLY A 149 8.49 -10.84 9.89
N CYS A 150 8.31 -10.69 8.58
CA CYS A 150 7.78 -9.45 8.00
C CYS A 150 6.33 -9.18 8.41
N LEU A 151 5.95 -7.92 8.57
CA LEU A 151 4.57 -7.50 8.87
C LEU A 151 3.55 -8.12 7.89
N GLU A 152 3.90 -8.25 6.62
CA GLU A 152 3.07 -8.86 5.60
C GLU A 152 2.62 -10.28 5.96
N GLN A 153 3.49 -11.06 6.63
CA GLN A 153 3.18 -12.43 7.03
C GLN A 153 2.10 -12.52 8.13
N TYR A 154 1.69 -11.38 8.70
CA TYR A 154 0.69 -11.28 9.78
C TYR A 154 -0.52 -10.44 9.36
N ALA A 155 -0.31 -9.27 8.76
CA ALA A 155 -1.34 -8.28 8.54
C ALA A 155 -1.97 -8.28 7.13
N SER A 156 -1.37 -8.98 6.16
CA SER A 156 -1.98 -9.16 4.83
C SER A 156 -3.17 -10.11 4.87
N ALA A 157 -3.96 -10.18 3.80
CA ALA A 157 -5.03 -11.18 3.70
C ALA A 157 -4.51 -12.61 3.82
N THR A 158 -3.34 -12.91 3.24
CA THR A 158 -2.68 -14.21 3.38
C THR A 158 -2.11 -14.40 4.78
N GLY A 159 -1.57 -13.34 5.37
CA GLY A 159 -1.07 -13.32 6.75
C GLY A 159 -2.16 -13.60 7.78
N ILE A 160 -3.32 -12.94 7.67
CA ILE A 160 -4.48 -13.20 8.54
C ILE A 160 -4.90 -14.66 8.47
N VAL A 161 -4.95 -15.27 7.29
CA VAL A 161 -5.26 -16.70 7.13
C VAL A 161 -4.21 -17.56 7.79
N ARG A 162 -2.94 -17.23 7.64
CA ARG A 162 -1.80 -17.94 8.27
C ARG A 162 -1.88 -17.89 9.80
N VAL A 163 -2.13 -16.71 10.37
CA VAL A 163 -2.33 -16.56 11.83
C VAL A 163 -3.53 -17.38 12.29
N ALA A 164 -4.65 -17.33 11.56
CA ALA A 164 -5.84 -18.11 11.89
C ALA A 164 -5.59 -19.62 11.84
N GLN A 165 -4.86 -20.13 10.87
CA GLN A 165 -4.49 -21.55 10.78
C GLN A 165 -3.62 -21.98 11.96
N ARG A 166 -2.63 -21.17 12.35
CA ARG A 166 -1.78 -21.43 13.52
C ARG A 166 -2.58 -21.41 14.82
N THR A 167 -3.47 -20.44 14.99
CA THR A 167 -4.35 -20.36 16.15
C THR A 167 -5.29 -21.56 16.23
N LEU A 168 -5.91 -21.97 15.12
CA LEU A 168 -6.77 -23.15 15.04
C LEU A 168 -6.05 -24.45 15.35
N ALA A 169 -4.76 -24.55 15.01
CA ALA A 169 -3.92 -25.73 15.34
C ALA A 169 -3.51 -25.78 16.83
N ALA A 170 -3.48 -24.61 17.48
CA ALA A 170 -3.07 -24.49 18.88
C ALA A 170 -4.21 -24.57 19.89
N THR A 171 -5.47 -24.65 19.46
CA THR A 171 -6.64 -24.72 20.36
C THR A 171 -7.70 -25.68 19.85
N ASP A 172 -8.42 -26.32 20.78
CA ASP A 172 -9.62 -27.13 20.50
C ASP A 172 -10.92 -26.35 20.67
N GLU A 173 -10.86 -25.03 20.90
CA GLU A 173 -12.05 -24.20 21.08
C GLU A 173 -12.99 -24.28 19.89
N GLN A 174 -14.29 -24.24 20.18
CA GLN A 174 -15.33 -24.22 19.17
C GLN A 174 -15.35 -22.87 18.46
N THR A 175 -15.35 -22.90 17.14
CA THR A 175 -15.37 -21.72 16.29
C THR A 175 -16.02 -22.00 14.94
N VAL A 176 -16.68 -21.00 14.37
CA VAL A 176 -17.22 -21.08 13.02
C VAL A 176 -16.14 -21.27 11.96
N LEU A 177 -14.89 -20.86 12.26
CA LEU A 177 -13.76 -20.96 11.34
C LEU A 177 -13.44 -22.39 10.93
N ARG A 178 -13.72 -23.39 11.78
CA ARG A 178 -13.52 -24.82 11.47
C ARG A 178 -14.47 -25.37 10.42
N LYS A 179 -15.56 -24.66 10.10
CA LYS A 179 -16.54 -25.07 9.08
C LYS A 179 -16.07 -24.83 7.66
N PHE A 180 -15.02 -23.98 7.48
CA PHE A 180 -14.54 -23.64 6.15
C PHE A 180 -13.50 -24.64 5.65
N THR A 181 -13.74 -25.29 4.53
CA THR A 181 -12.78 -26.17 3.86
C THR A 181 -11.56 -25.38 3.37
N LYS A 182 -11.77 -24.13 2.92
CA LYS A 182 -10.73 -23.18 2.53
C LYS A 182 -10.97 -21.86 3.26
N LEU A 183 -10.16 -21.61 4.25
CA LEU A 183 -10.22 -20.38 5.04
C LEU A 183 -9.75 -19.19 4.20
N SER A 184 -10.40 -18.05 4.36
CA SER A 184 -10.03 -16.77 3.75
C SER A 184 -10.00 -15.67 4.81
N ALA A 185 -9.27 -14.58 4.55
CA ALA A 185 -9.29 -13.42 5.44
C ALA A 185 -10.71 -12.89 5.66
N LYS A 186 -11.56 -12.92 4.63
CA LYS A 186 -12.97 -12.53 4.75
C LYS A 186 -13.70 -13.36 5.78
N ASN A 187 -13.51 -14.70 5.78
CA ASN A 187 -14.18 -15.57 6.78
C ASN A 187 -13.72 -15.22 8.21
N VAL A 188 -12.42 -14.94 8.41
CA VAL A 188 -11.88 -14.55 9.71
C VAL A 188 -12.45 -13.21 10.16
N LEU A 189 -12.47 -12.22 9.28
CA LEU A 189 -12.98 -10.88 9.57
C LEU A 189 -14.50 -10.86 9.82
N ASP A 190 -15.27 -11.67 9.08
CA ASP A 190 -16.71 -11.79 9.33
C ASP A 190 -16.99 -12.47 10.68
N ALA A 191 -16.29 -13.56 11.01
CA ALA A 191 -16.37 -14.21 12.32
C ALA A 191 -15.93 -13.28 13.48
N PHE A 192 -14.90 -12.48 13.25
CA PHE A 192 -14.45 -11.46 14.21
C PHE A 192 -15.53 -10.42 14.51
N LYS A 193 -16.23 -9.91 13.47
CA LYS A 193 -17.34 -8.97 13.64
C LYS A 193 -18.52 -9.57 14.42
N GLU A 194 -18.72 -10.87 14.30
CA GLU A 194 -19.76 -11.61 15.02
C GLU A 194 -19.35 -12.02 16.44
N GLY A 195 -18.11 -11.71 16.84
CA GLY A 195 -17.59 -11.97 18.18
C GLY A 195 -17.13 -13.42 18.40
N ASP A 196 -16.83 -14.18 17.34
CA ASP A 196 -16.23 -15.51 17.48
C ASP A 196 -14.90 -15.38 18.21
N LYS A 197 -14.75 -16.12 19.31
CA LYS A 197 -13.62 -15.98 20.23
C LYS A 197 -12.29 -16.24 19.53
N VAL A 198 -12.19 -17.30 18.73
CA VAL A 198 -10.94 -17.66 18.03
C VAL A 198 -10.60 -16.60 16.99
N ALA A 199 -11.60 -16.09 16.26
CA ALA A 199 -11.39 -15.00 15.33
C ALA A 199 -10.96 -13.70 16.02
N CYS A 200 -11.50 -13.41 17.23
CA CYS A 200 -11.04 -12.29 18.05
C CYS A 200 -9.59 -12.46 18.49
N ASP A 201 -9.16 -13.67 18.90
CA ASP A 201 -7.77 -13.98 19.27
C ASP A 201 -6.83 -13.82 18.07
N VAL A 202 -7.24 -14.23 16.89
CA VAL A 202 -6.52 -14.00 15.61
C VAL A 202 -6.35 -12.51 15.35
N MET A 203 -7.46 -11.76 15.40
CA MET A 203 -7.41 -10.32 15.10
C MET A 203 -6.69 -9.53 16.18
N ALA A 204 -6.65 -10.00 17.41
CA ALA A 204 -5.81 -9.42 18.47
C ALA A 204 -4.31 -9.52 18.12
N GLN A 205 -3.85 -10.67 17.63
CA GLN A 205 -2.47 -10.86 17.18
C GLN A 205 -2.16 -9.95 15.96
N VAL A 206 -3.03 -9.96 14.97
CA VAL A 206 -2.90 -9.10 13.77
C VAL A 206 -2.86 -7.62 14.15
N GLY A 207 -3.78 -7.19 15.01
CA GLY A 207 -3.87 -5.82 15.49
C GLY A 207 -2.63 -5.40 16.28
N GLU A 208 -2.08 -6.29 17.10
CA GLU A 208 -0.87 -6.02 17.88
C GLU A 208 0.36 -5.84 16.97
N MET A 209 0.54 -6.73 15.97
CA MET A 209 1.64 -6.62 15.01
C MET A 209 1.50 -5.33 14.18
N LEU A 210 0.32 -5.08 13.62
CA LEU A 210 0.10 -3.90 12.77
C LEU A 210 0.12 -2.60 13.58
N GLY A 211 -0.64 -2.51 14.66
CA GLY A 211 -0.72 -1.31 15.49
C GLY A 211 0.62 -0.95 16.13
N GLY A 212 1.36 -1.95 16.62
CA GLY A 212 2.72 -1.77 17.16
C GLY A 212 3.70 -1.25 16.11
N THR A 213 3.65 -1.80 14.90
CA THR A 213 4.50 -1.34 13.78
C THR A 213 4.17 0.09 13.37
N LEU A 214 2.88 0.44 13.28
CA LEU A 214 2.45 1.80 12.98
C LEU A 214 2.88 2.79 14.06
N ALA A 215 2.88 2.39 15.34
CA ALA A 215 3.38 3.20 16.43
C ALA A 215 4.90 3.48 16.30
N MET A 216 5.68 2.49 15.86
CA MET A 216 7.10 2.70 15.58
C MET A 216 7.31 3.69 14.43
N PHE A 217 6.57 3.56 13.33
CA PHE A 217 6.67 4.48 12.20
C PHE A 217 6.19 5.89 12.57
N ALA A 218 5.18 6.01 13.41
CA ALA A 218 4.72 7.31 13.90
C ALA A 218 5.80 8.05 14.71
N CYS A 219 6.67 7.33 15.44
CA CYS A 219 7.81 7.95 16.11
C CYS A 219 8.85 8.54 15.14
N VAL A 220 8.86 8.10 13.89
CA VAL A 220 9.83 8.55 12.87
C VAL A 220 9.26 9.67 12.00
N THR A 221 7.97 9.58 11.68
CA THR A 221 7.33 10.44 10.66
C THR A 221 6.35 11.45 11.24
N ASP A 222 5.92 11.28 12.48
CA ASP A 222 4.90 12.10 13.19
C ASP A 222 3.69 12.43 12.29
N PRO A 223 2.92 11.41 11.87
CA PRO A 223 1.88 11.61 10.86
C PRO A 223 0.63 12.28 11.44
N GLU A 224 -0.02 13.11 10.62
CA GLU A 224 -1.33 13.72 10.93
C GLU A 224 -2.47 12.71 10.82
N ALA A 225 -2.29 11.68 9.97
CA ALA A 225 -3.23 10.57 9.81
C ALA A 225 -2.53 9.30 9.32
N ILE A 226 -3.08 8.14 9.71
CA ILE A 226 -2.72 6.83 9.17
C ILE A 226 -3.93 6.30 8.41
N VAL A 227 -3.77 6.04 7.12
CA VAL A 227 -4.85 5.62 6.22
C VAL A 227 -4.75 4.13 5.94
N ILE A 228 -5.82 3.37 6.14
CA ILE A 228 -5.88 1.92 5.91
C ILE A 228 -6.72 1.64 4.66
N GLY A 229 -6.09 1.09 3.63
CA GLY A 229 -6.72 0.71 2.37
C GLY A 229 -6.60 -0.78 2.06
N GLY A 230 -6.94 -1.15 0.82
CA GLY A 230 -6.86 -2.53 0.32
C GLY A 230 -8.08 -3.38 0.65
N GLY A 231 -8.02 -4.66 0.25
CA GLY A 231 -9.17 -5.57 0.37
C GLY A 231 -9.60 -5.88 1.80
N VAL A 232 -8.65 -5.94 2.73
CA VAL A 232 -8.89 -6.21 4.17
C VAL A 232 -9.59 -5.03 4.85
N SER A 233 -9.37 -3.79 4.40
CA SER A 233 -10.02 -2.59 4.94
C SER A 233 -11.54 -2.59 4.80
N LYS A 234 -12.10 -3.43 3.90
CA LYS A 234 -13.54 -3.67 3.78
C LYS A 234 -14.18 -4.25 5.05
N ALA A 235 -13.39 -4.71 6.01
CA ALA A 235 -13.88 -5.07 7.33
C ALA A 235 -14.48 -3.88 8.10
N GLY A 236 -14.10 -2.65 7.72
CA GLY A 236 -14.68 -1.43 8.25
C GLY A 236 -14.17 -1.05 9.64
N GLN A 237 -15.01 -0.36 10.41
CA GLN A 237 -14.67 0.18 11.72
C GLN A 237 -14.12 -0.84 12.72
N PRO A 238 -14.62 -2.10 12.80
CA PRO A 238 -14.06 -3.09 13.72
C PRO A 238 -12.56 -3.37 13.51
N LEU A 239 -12.09 -3.31 12.25
CA LEU A 239 -10.66 -3.41 11.96
C LEU A 239 -9.90 -2.20 12.47
N ILE A 240 -10.42 -1.00 12.21
CA ILE A 240 -9.80 0.25 12.67
C ILE A 240 -9.71 0.27 14.20
N ASP A 241 -10.78 -0.07 14.90
CA ASP A 241 -10.81 -0.10 16.36
C ASP A 241 -9.78 -1.10 16.92
N CYS A 242 -9.66 -2.25 16.28
CA CYS A 242 -8.66 -3.25 16.62
C CYS A 242 -7.23 -2.70 16.47
N ILE A 243 -6.92 -2.07 15.34
CA ILE A 243 -5.58 -1.51 15.06
C ILE A 243 -5.31 -0.32 16.01
N GLN A 244 -6.27 0.58 16.17
CA GLN A 244 -6.15 1.79 17.02
C GLN A 244 -5.84 1.42 18.47
N LYS A 245 -6.50 0.39 19.01
CA LYS A 245 -6.27 -0.13 20.37
C LYS A 245 -4.80 -0.46 20.60
N TYR A 246 -4.16 -1.17 19.69
CA TYR A 246 -2.76 -1.57 19.82
C TYR A 246 -1.79 -0.45 19.44
N TYR A 247 -2.16 0.40 18.48
CA TYR A 247 -1.42 1.62 18.19
C TYR A 247 -1.29 2.50 19.45
N GLU A 248 -2.39 2.81 20.11
CA GLU A 248 -2.40 3.62 21.34
C GLU A 248 -1.63 2.99 22.50
N LYS A 249 -1.55 1.66 22.55
CA LYS A 249 -0.76 0.94 23.55
C LYS A 249 0.74 1.22 23.41
N TYR A 250 1.24 1.35 22.18
CA TYR A 250 2.66 1.42 21.89
C TYR A 250 3.14 2.79 21.41
N ALA A 251 2.23 3.65 20.94
CA ALA A 251 2.58 4.96 20.40
C ALA A 251 3.18 5.89 21.44
N PHE A 252 4.21 6.64 21.03
CA PHE A 252 4.76 7.73 21.83
C PHE A 252 3.68 8.77 22.14
N THR A 253 3.75 9.39 23.31
CA THR A 253 2.68 10.25 23.83
C THR A 253 2.24 11.35 22.87
N ALA A 254 3.16 11.96 22.13
CA ALA A 254 2.85 13.05 21.20
C ALA A 254 1.98 12.58 20.02
N CYS A 255 2.29 11.41 19.41
CA CYS A 255 1.57 10.86 18.28
C CYS A 255 0.46 9.86 18.65
N LYS A 256 0.20 9.65 19.95
CA LYS A 256 -0.78 8.67 20.43
C LYS A 256 -2.21 8.89 19.92
N LYS A 257 -2.56 10.14 19.63
CA LYS A 257 -3.89 10.53 19.14
C LYS A 257 -4.00 10.62 17.62
N THR A 258 -2.95 10.25 16.89
CA THR A 258 -3.01 10.20 15.43
C THR A 258 -4.17 9.30 14.99
N PRO A 259 -5.11 9.79 14.19
CA PRO A 259 -6.26 9.02 13.76
C PRO A 259 -5.84 7.95 12.77
N ILE A 260 -6.37 6.74 12.96
CA ILE A 260 -6.33 5.67 11.96
C ILE A 260 -7.68 5.64 11.26
N ILE A 261 -7.68 5.85 9.95
CA ILE A 261 -8.90 6.03 9.15
C ILE A 261 -8.90 5.12 7.91
N LEU A 262 -10.10 4.86 7.38
CA LEU A 262 -10.24 4.08 6.15
C LEU A 262 -9.95 4.94 4.91
N ALA A 263 -9.25 4.39 3.93
CA ALA A 263 -9.07 4.98 2.61
C ALA A 263 -10.42 5.18 1.90
N THR A 264 -10.56 6.25 1.15
CA THR A 264 -11.83 6.61 0.48
C THR A 264 -11.77 6.54 -1.04
N LEU A 265 -10.60 6.68 -1.66
CA LEU A 265 -10.46 6.68 -3.12
C LEU A 265 -10.43 5.27 -3.73
N GLY A 266 -10.17 4.23 -2.93
CA GLY A 266 -10.08 2.87 -3.44
C GLY A 266 -9.05 2.73 -4.56
N ASN A 267 -9.45 2.17 -5.70
CA ASN A 267 -8.56 1.97 -6.85
C ASN A 267 -8.17 3.29 -7.55
N ASP A 268 -8.90 4.36 -7.34
CA ASP A 268 -8.62 5.66 -7.96
C ASP A 268 -7.48 6.42 -7.24
N ALA A 269 -7.08 5.97 -6.05
CA ALA A 269 -5.99 6.60 -5.28
C ALA A 269 -4.71 6.74 -6.12
N GLY A 270 -4.34 5.68 -6.85
CA GLY A 270 -3.18 5.71 -7.76
C GLY A 270 -3.33 6.73 -8.90
N ILE A 271 -4.54 6.92 -9.44
CA ILE A 271 -4.80 7.90 -10.50
C ILE A 271 -4.63 9.32 -9.95
N TYR A 272 -5.27 9.61 -8.82
CA TYR A 272 -5.15 10.93 -8.18
C TYR A 272 -3.71 11.24 -7.78
N GLY A 273 -3.00 10.28 -7.19
CA GLY A 273 -1.61 10.45 -6.79
C GLY A 273 -0.68 10.64 -8.00
N SER A 274 -0.88 9.88 -9.08
CA SER A 274 -0.13 10.05 -10.33
C SER A 274 -0.31 11.46 -10.89
N ALA A 275 -1.54 11.96 -10.96
CA ALA A 275 -1.83 13.31 -11.38
C ALA A 275 -1.14 14.35 -10.46
N ARG A 276 -1.22 14.14 -9.12
CA ARG A 276 -0.63 15.08 -8.15
C ARG A 276 0.89 15.22 -8.30
N MET A 277 1.60 14.15 -8.72
CA MET A 277 3.05 14.22 -8.92
C MET A 277 3.47 15.23 -9.98
N VAL A 278 2.62 15.51 -10.97
CA VAL A 278 2.97 16.34 -12.14
C VAL A 278 2.25 17.68 -12.17
N ILE A 279 1.14 17.83 -11.48
CA ILE A 279 0.42 19.11 -11.39
C ILE A 279 1.33 20.17 -10.78
N LYS A 280 1.50 21.28 -11.48
CA LYS A 280 2.22 22.46 -10.99
C LYS A 280 1.35 23.16 -9.95
N GLU A 281 1.94 23.59 -8.85
CA GLU A 281 1.26 24.50 -7.93
C GLU A 281 1.17 25.87 -8.58
N ALA A 282 -0.04 26.45 -8.59
CA ALA A 282 -0.30 27.76 -9.13
C ALA A 282 0.29 28.87 -8.24
#